data_c02d968adc1b9bb9c53a768a62b803b6
#
_entry.id   c02d968adc1b9bb9c53a768a62b803b6
#
_cell.length_a   1.000
_cell.length_b   1.000
_cell.length_c   1.000
_cell.angle_alpha   90.00
_cell.angle_beta   90.00
_cell.angle_gamma   90.00
#
_symmetry.space_group_name_H-M   'P 1'
#
loop_
_entity.id
_entity.type
_entity.pdbx_description
1 polymer ?
#
loop_
_entity_poly.entity_id
_entity_poly.type
_entity_poly.pdbx_seq_one_letter_code
_entity_poly.pdbx_strand_id
1 'polypeptide(L)'
;VTEHEDSERQIGIAVRDLRETRSLSARQLADVSGISAAMISRIESGQVSPSISTMSALSRALEVPLTSLFRDIVSDRTDFTLVKKGGGIESTRLMGDHSHTYISLAAHRRRDLHFEAHLVTITPQDSEPPSYVGHGVLMMHVIDGSAHFLYGKQELLLEEGDSLSVDTELTHAITKVLTPKFVFLAVQAEARR
;
A
#
# COMPACT_ATOMS: atom_id res chain seq x y z
N VAL A 1 -13.61 22.61 -22.34
CA VAL A 1 -12.61 21.51 -22.25
C VAL A 1 -13.42 20.26 -21.98
N THR A 2 -13.34 19.29 -22.90
CA THR A 2 -14.07 18.03 -22.72
C THR A 2 -13.30 17.15 -21.74
N GLU A 3 -13.99 16.26 -20.98
CA GLU A 3 -13.34 15.29 -20.05
C GLU A 3 -12.22 14.47 -20.72
N HIS A 4 -12.31 14.34 -22.03
CA HIS A 4 -11.32 13.59 -22.83
C HIS A 4 -10.01 14.36 -23.01
N GLU A 5 -10.08 15.67 -23.28
CA GLU A 5 -8.89 16.55 -23.39
C GLU A 5 -8.16 16.70 -22.06
N ASP A 6 -8.90 16.63 -20.93
CA ASP A 6 -8.30 16.67 -19.61
C ASP A 6 -7.55 15.38 -19.30
N SER A 7 -8.08 14.22 -19.65
CA SER A 7 -7.43 12.93 -19.46
C SER A 7 -6.13 12.79 -20.26
N GLU A 8 -6.08 13.24 -21.50
CA GLU A 8 -4.87 13.23 -22.35
C GLU A 8 -3.77 14.10 -21.77
N ARG A 9 -4.15 15.28 -21.29
CA ARG A 9 -3.24 16.21 -20.61
C ARG A 9 -2.67 15.62 -19.33
N GLN A 10 -3.49 14.94 -18.53
CA GLN A 10 -3.07 14.29 -17.30
C GLN A 10 -2.07 13.15 -17.55
N ILE A 11 -2.31 12.31 -18.57
CA ILE A 11 -1.34 11.28 -19.00
C ILE A 11 -0.01 11.94 -19.39
N GLY A 12 -0.06 13.02 -20.15
CA GLY A 12 1.12 13.74 -20.59
C GLY A 12 1.96 14.27 -19.43
N ILE A 13 1.31 14.88 -18.45
CA ILE A 13 1.94 15.36 -17.21
C ILE A 13 2.58 14.18 -16.46
N ALA A 14 1.87 13.08 -16.27
CA ALA A 14 2.40 11.90 -15.57
C ALA A 14 3.63 11.31 -16.28
N VAL A 15 3.63 11.21 -17.60
CA VAL A 15 4.79 10.76 -18.39
C VAL A 15 5.99 11.67 -18.17
N ARG A 16 5.78 12.98 -18.26
CA ARG A 16 6.84 13.99 -18.07
C ARG A 16 7.45 13.92 -16.69
N ASP A 17 6.63 13.92 -15.64
CA ASP A 17 7.08 13.86 -14.26
C ASP A 17 7.88 12.59 -13.98
N LEU A 18 7.40 11.44 -14.48
CA LEU A 18 8.09 10.16 -14.33
C LEU A 18 9.44 10.15 -15.07
N ARG A 19 9.52 10.78 -16.25
CA ARG A 19 10.76 10.94 -16.99
C ARG A 19 11.76 11.83 -16.24
N GLU A 20 11.29 12.99 -15.76
CA GLU A 20 12.12 13.95 -15.03
C GLU A 20 12.61 13.39 -13.71
N THR A 21 11.79 12.65 -12.98
CA THR A 21 12.18 11.93 -11.74
C THR A 21 13.34 10.97 -12.00
N ARG A 22 13.44 10.40 -13.21
CA ARG A 22 14.55 9.53 -13.63
C ARG A 22 15.72 10.28 -14.27
N SER A 23 15.65 11.61 -14.30
CA SER A 23 16.67 12.46 -14.93
C SER A 23 16.89 12.14 -16.42
N LEU A 24 15.85 11.64 -17.11
CA LEU A 24 15.90 11.33 -18.54
C LEU A 24 15.47 12.55 -19.36
N SER A 25 16.22 12.85 -20.44
CA SER A 25 15.73 13.72 -21.51
C SER A 25 14.68 13.01 -22.37
N ALA A 26 13.84 13.75 -23.08
CA ALA A 26 12.87 13.17 -24.02
C ALA A 26 13.54 12.28 -25.09
N ARG A 27 14.77 12.62 -25.49
CA ARG A 27 15.56 11.82 -26.44
C ARG A 27 16.02 10.50 -25.82
N GLN A 28 16.51 10.51 -24.59
CA GLN A 28 16.89 9.27 -23.87
C GLN A 28 15.68 8.36 -23.66
N LEU A 29 14.52 8.93 -23.29
CA LEU A 29 13.29 8.14 -23.19
C LEU A 29 12.86 7.56 -24.55
N ALA A 30 13.06 8.32 -25.66
CA ALA A 30 12.81 7.83 -27.02
C ALA A 30 13.69 6.63 -27.35
N ASP A 31 14.98 6.70 -27.05
CA ASP A 31 15.95 5.63 -27.32
C ASP A 31 15.59 4.33 -26.57
N VAL A 32 15.13 4.42 -25.31
CA VAL A 32 14.76 3.23 -24.50
C VAL A 32 13.36 2.71 -24.80
N SER A 33 12.43 3.58 -25.15
CA SER A 33 11.03 3.19 -25.41
C SER A 33 10.74 2.74 -26.83
N GLY A 34 11.61 3.10 -27.77
CA GLY A 34 11.38 2.94 -29.21
C GLY A 34 10.32 3.90 -29.79
N ILE A 35 9.95 4.93 -29.04
CA ILE A 35 8.99 5.96 -29.47
C ILE A 35 9.77 7.21 -29.85
N SER A 36 9.42 7.86 -30.97
CA SER A 36 10.14 9.05 -31.41
C SER A 36 10.06 10.19 -30.36
N ALA A 37 11.15 10.96 -30.20
CA ALA A 37 11.18 12.09 -29.28
C ALA A 37 10.10 13.14 -29.58
N ALA A 38 9.75 13.32 -30.85
CA ALA A 38 8.65 14.18 -31.27
C ALA A 38 7.28 13.68 -30.76
N MET A 39 7.05 12.37 -30.79
CA MET A 39 5.83 11.77 -30.26
C MET A 39 5.78 11.91 -28.74
N ILE A 40 6.87 11.66 -28.02
CA ILE A 40 6.96 11.86 -26.57
C ILE A 40 6.63 13.30 -26.20
N SER A 41 7.22 14.27 -26.89
CA SER A 41 6.94 15.70 -26.67
C SER A 41 5.47 16.06 -26.87
N ARG A 42 4.82 15.48 -27.89
CA ARG A 42 3.39 15.69 -28.16
C ARG A 42 2.49 15.04 -27.12
N ILE A 43 2.88 13.87 -26.60
CA ILE A 43 2.20 13.20 -25.49
C ILE A 43 2.34 14.05 -24.22
N GLU A 44 3.57 14.45 -23.85
CA GLU A 44 3.85 15.25 -22.66
C GLU A 44 3.15 16.63 -22.68
N SER A 45 2.87 17.17 -23.86
CA SER A 45 2.10 18.41 -24.00
C SER A 45 0.58 18.21 -24.11
N GLY A 46 0.10 16.97 -24.05
CA GLY A 46 -1.32 16.65 -24.19
C GLY A 46 -1.90 16.87 -25.57
N GLN A 47 -1.04 16.94 -26.61
CA GLN A 47 -1.49 17.16 -28.00
C GLN A 47 -1.92 15.88 -28.71
N VAL A 48 -1.58 14.73 -28.15
CA VAL A 48 -1.87 13.41 -28.74
C VAL A 48 -2.18 12.43 -27.62
N SER A 49 -3.28 11.69 -27.80
CA SER A 49 -3.62 10.55 -26.95
C SER A 49 -2.74 9.36 -27.29
N PRO A 50 -1.94 8.83 -26.35
CA PRO A 50 -1.13 7.66 -26.63
C PRO A 50 -2.01 6.40 -26.67
N SER A 51 -1.73 5.50 -27.62
CA SER A 51 -2.36 4.18 -27.64
C SER A 51 -1.92 3.33 -26.45
N ILE A 52 -2.67 2.27 -26.12
CA ILE A 52 -2.30 1.33 -25.05
C ILE A 52 -0.91 0.72 -25.29
N SER A 53 -0.57 0.43 -26.56
CA SER A 53 0.77 -0.08 -26.90
C SER A 53 1.87 0.94 -26.66
N THR A 54 1.61 2.22 -26.97
CA THR A 54 2.52 3.34 -26.67
C THR A 54 2.68 3.52 -25.16
N MET A 55 1.59 3.51 -24.40
CA MET A 55 1.63 3.59 -22.94
C MET A 55 2.38 2.41 -22.32
N SER A 56 2.19 1.20 -22.83
CA SER A 56 2.93 0.01 -22.38
C SER A 56 4.43 0.11 -22.66
N ALA A 57 4.83 0.70 -23.78
CA ALA A 57 6.24 0.95 -24.09
C ALA A 57 6.85 2.00 -23.15
N LEU A 58 6.13 3.11 -22.90
CA LEU A 58 6.56 4.16 -21.98
C LEU A 58 6.67 3.62 -20.53
N SER A 59 5.69 2.86 -20.06
CA SER A 59 5.71 2.29 -18.71
C SER A 59 6.89 1.35 -18.48
N ARG A 60 7.24 0.53 -19.50
CA ARG A 60 8.44 -0.33 -19.44
C ARG A 60 9.72 0.49 -19.44
N ALA A 61 9.85 1.47 -20.34
CA ALA A 61 11.02 2.34 -20.43
C ALA A 61 11.22 3.19 -19.16
N LEU A 62 10.13 3.56 -18.52
CA LEU A 62 10.11 4.28 -17.25
C LEU A 62 10.13 3.35 -16.02
N GLU A 63 10.17 2.03 -16.21
CA GLU A 63 10.17 1.02 -15.14
C GLU A 63 9.06 1.24 -14.10
N VAL A 64 7.85 1.59 -14.53
CA VAL A 64 6.67 1.79 -13.68
C VAL A 64 5.52 0.92 -14.14
N PRO A 65 4.57 0.57 -13.26
CA PRO A 65 3.29 -0.01 -13.68
C PRO A 65 2.57 0.91 -14.66
N LEU A 66 1.86 0.31 -15.63
CA LEU A 66 1.05 1.07 -16.59
C LEU A 66 0.05 2.01 -15.90
N THR A 67 -0.47 1.59 -14.75
CA THR A 67 -1.38 2.38 -13.91
C THR A 67 -0.78 3.69 -13.41
N SER A 68 0.54 3.80 -13.32
CA SER A 68 1.22 5.03 -12.92
C SER A 68 1.07 6.16 -13.93
N LEU A 69 0.78 5.85 -15.20
CA LEU A 69 0.51 6.85 -16.23
C LEU A 69 -0.89 7.46 -16.12
N PHE A 70 -1.77 6.84 -15.34
CA PHE A 70 -3.15 7.29 -15.11
C PHE A 70 -3.36 7.90 -13.72
N ARG A 71 -2.28 8.08 -12.96
CA ARG A 71 -2.35 8.53 -11.55
C ARG A 71 -3.13 9.83 -11.37
N ASP A 72 -3.06 10.73 -12.35
CA ASP A 72 -3.67 12.06 -12.28
C ASP A 72 -5.04 12.13 -12.99
N ILE A 73 -5.40 11.11 -13.79
CA ILE A 73 -6.74 11.00 -14.41
C ILE A 73 -7.80 10.59 -13.42
N VAL A 74 -7.43 9.77 -12.46
CA VAL A 74 -8.31 9.43 -11.34
C VAL A 74 -8.21 10.58 -10.36
N SER A 75 -8.95 11.66 -10.62
CA SER A 75 -8.90 12.96 -9.93
C SER A 75 -9.22 12.94 -8.43
N ASP A 76 -9.14 11.78 -7.78
CA ASP A 76 -9.23 11.57 -6.32
C ASP A 76 -8.06 10.74 -5.74
N ARG A 77 -7.03 10.41 -6.54
CA ARG A 77 -5.84 9.80 -6.00
C ARG A 77 -4.78 10.86 -5.71
N THR A 78 -5.01 11.59 -4.64
CA THR A 78 -3.92 12.26 -3.92
C THR A 78 -2.84 11.23 -3.56
N ASP A 79 -1.57 11.61 -3.65
CA ASP A 79 -0.44 10.75 -3.23
C ASP A 79 -0.46 10.46 -1.71
N PHE A 80 -1.56 10.79 -1.05
CA PHE A 80 -1.81 10.54 0.36
C PHE A 80 -3.21 9.93 0.58
N THR A 81 -3.34 9.15 1.62
CA THR A 81 -4.62 8.68 2.17
C THR A 81 -4.86 9.39 3.48
N LEU A 82 -5.97 10.12 3.59
CA LEU A 82 -6.41 10.72 4.84
C LEU A 82 -7.64 9.98 5.35
N VAL A 83 -7.47 9.26 6.44
CA VAL A 83 -8.58 8.67 7.20
C VAL A 83 -8.84 9.57 8.41
N LYS A 84 -10.00 10.23 8.43
CA LYS A 84 -10.40 11.07 9.57
C LYS A 84 -10.84 10.21 10.75
N LYS A 85 -10.84 10.79 11.96
CA LYS A 85 -11.31 10.15 13.19
C LYS A 85 -12.70 9.52 12.99
N GLY A 86 -12.81 8.23 13.29
CA GLY A 86 -14.05 7.45 13.09
C GLY A 86 -14.30 7.03 11.64
N GLY A 87 -13.38 7.34 10.71
CA GLY A 87 -13.41 6.85 9.33
C GLY A 87 -12.56 5.59 9.17
N GLY A 88 -12.49 5.11 7.93
CA GLY A 88 -11.77 3.89 7.56
C GLY A 88 -12.74 2.79 7.12
N ILE A 89 -12.19 1.80 6.42
CA ILE A 89 -12.99 0.63 5.99
C ILE A 89 -12.87 -0.41 7.09
N GLU A 90 -13.99 -0.66 7.75
CA GLU A 90 -14.08 -1.71 8.75
C GLU A 90 -14.26 -3.07 8.06
N SER A 91 -13.50 -4.04 8.50
CA SER A 91 -13.65 -5.44 8.11
C SER A 91 -13.50 -6.33 9.34
N THR A 92 -14.33 -7.35 9.41
CA THR A 92 -14.22 -8.38 10.44
C THR A 92 -13.65 -9.62 9.79
N ARG A 93 -12.53 -10.13 10.31
CA ARG A 93 -12.00 -11.43 9.92
C ARG A 93 -12.48 -12.46 10.95
N LEU A 94 -13.25 -13.42 10.47
CA LEU A 94 -13.64 -14.61 11.24
C LEU A 94 -12.60 -15.69 10.93
N MET A 95 -11.90 -16.17 11.96
CA MET A 95 -10.98 -17.30 11.86
C MET A 95 -11.36 -18.31 12.94
N GLY A 96 -12.18 -19.30 12.55
CA GLY A 96 -12.87 -20.16 13.51
C GLY A 96 -13.86 -19.34 14.31
N ASP A 97 -13.82 -19.44 15.63
CA ASP A 97 -14.67 -18.67 16.55
C ASP A 97 -14.05 -17.30 16.94
N HIS A 98 -12.87 -16.96 16.39
CA HIS A 98 -12.24 -15.67 16.65
C HIS A 98 -12.76 -14.59 15.70
N SER A 99 -13.13 -13.47 16.26
CA SER A 99 -13.52 -12.27 15.53
C SER A 99 -12.54 -11.15 15.84
N HIS A 100 -11.78 -10.73 14.83
CA HIS A 100 -10.92 -9.58 14.92
C HIS A 100 -11.49 -8.47 14.04
N THR A 101 -11.69 -7.29 14.61
CA THR A 101 -12.11 -6.11 13.86
C THR A 101 -10.89 -5.34 13.38
N TYR A 102 -10.83 -5.08 12.09
CA TYR A 102 -9.79 -4.30 11.43
C TYR A 102 -10.41 -3.05 10.82
N ILE A 103 -9.85 -1.89 11.14
CA ILE A 103 -10.15 -0.65 10.43
C ILE A 103 -8.94 -0.31 9.57
N SER A 104 -9.11 -0.35 8.26
CA SER A 104 -8.03 -0.01 7.34
C SER A 104 -7.77 1.49 7.38
N LEU A 105 -6.52 1.87 7.69
CA LEU A 105 -6.05 3.25 7.77
C LEU A 105 -5.24 3.64 6.54
N ALA A 106 -4.48 2.70 5.99
CA ALA A 106 -3.72 2.88 4.76
C ALA A 106 -3.48 1.55 4.06
N ALA A 107 -3.46 1.58 2.72
CA ALA A 107 -3.03 0.46 1.90
C ALA A 107 -2.33 1.01 0.66
N HIS A 108 -1.07 0.63 0.46
CA HIS A 108 -0.28 0.98 -0.71
C HIS A 108 0.24 -0.28 -1.38
N ARG A 109 -0.12 -0.46 -2.65
CA ARG A 109 0.38 -1.56 -3.47
C ARG A 109 1.21 -0.97 -4.60
N ARG A 110 2.53 -1.02 -4.44
CA ARG A 110 3.49 -0.66 -5.47
C ARG A 110 4.10 -1.93 -6.09
N ARG A 111 4.94 -1.75 -7.12
CA ARG A 111 5.56 -2.88 -7.82
C ARG A 111 6.41 -3.75 -6.87
N ASP A 112 7.12 -3.12 -5.96
CA ASP A 112 8.13 -3.68 -5.07
C ASP A 112 7.75 -3.66 -3.59
N LEU A 113 6.61 -3.03 -3.25
CA LEU A 113 6.18 -2.84 -1.87
C LEU A 113 4.67 -3.07 -1.72
N HIS A 114 4.32 -3.90 -0.75
CA HIS A 114 2.99 -3.98 -0.17
C HIS A 114 3.07 -3.39 1.23
N PHE A 115 2.28 -2.37 1.50
CA PHE A 115 2.20 -1.69 2.78
C PHE A 115 0.74 -1.56 3.20
N GLU A 116 0.44 -2.00 4.41
CA GLU A 116 -0.89 -1.86 5.00
C GLU A 116 -0.77 -1.37 6.45
N ALA A 117 -1.71 -0.52 6.86
CA ALA A 117 -1.84 -0.08 8.24
C ALA A 117 -3.30 -0.26 8.69
N HIS A 118 -3.48 -0.89 9.83
CA HIS A 118 -4.78 -1.21 10.40
C HIS A 118 -4.83 -0.84 11.88
N LEU A 119 -5.96 -0.30 12.31
CA LEU A 119 -6.34 -0.35 13.72
C LEU A 119 -7.03 -1.69 13.97
N VAL A 120 -6.48 -2.48 14.87
CA VAL A 120 -6.99 -3.82 15.18
C VAL A 120 -7.57 -3.82 16.58
N THR A 121 -8.76 -4.40 16.72
CA THR A 121 -9.40 -4.62 18.01
C THR A 121 -9.67 -6.12 18.18
N ILE A 122 -9.20 -6.68 19.27
CA ILE A 122 -9.42 -8.07 19.68
C ILE A 122 -10.08 -8.07 21.06
N THR A 123 -11.11 -8.89 21.20
CA THR A 123 -11.74 -9.15 22.49
C THR A 123 -11.37 -10.55 22.99
N PRO A 124 -11.38 -10.79 24.31
CA PRO A 124 -11.15 -12.14 24.87
C PRO A 124 -12.13 -13.14 24.28
N GLN A 125 -11.62 -14.33 23.96
CA GLN A 125 -12.43 -15.44 23.45
C GLN A 125 -11.90 -16.76 24.04
N ASP A 126 -12.78 -17.76 24.11
CA ASP A 126 -12.46 -19.05 24.76
C ASP A 126 -11.80 -20.07 23.79
N SER A 127 -11.73 -19.75 22.51
CA SER A 127 -11.12 -20.61 21.49
C SER A 127 -9.62 -20.31 21.29
N GLU A 128 -8.88 -21.28 20.72
CA GLU A 128 -7.47 -21.06 20.38
C GLU A 128 -7.28 -19.95 19.35
N PRO A 129 -6.39 -18.98 19.62
CA PRO A 129 -6.15 -17.88 18.70
C PRO A 129 -5.46 -18.35 17.42
N PRO A 130 -5.74 -17.70 16.28
CA PRO A 130 -5.05 -18.01 15.05
C PRO A 130 -3.58 -17.61 15.13
N SER A 131 -2.72 -18.44 14.56
CA SER A 131 -1.31 -18.13 14.35
C SER A 131 -1.05 -17.72 12.91
N TYR A 132 -0.09 -16.82 12.73
CA TYR A 132 0.24 -16.25 11.44
C TYR A 132 1.71 -16.53 11.09
N VAL A 133 1.97 -16.71 9.79
CA VAL A 133 3.29 -16.71 9.18
C VAL A 133 3.16 -15.89 7.91
N GLY A 134 4.13 -15.05 7.62
CA GLY A 134 4.11 -14.20 6.42
C GLY A 134 5.52 -13.94 5.90
N HIS A 135 5.62 -12.91 5.07
CA HIS A 135 6.88 -12.38 4.60
C HIS A 135 6.90 -10.88 4.86
N GLY A 136 8.05 -10.37 5.31
CA GLY A 136 8.22 -8.95 5.59
C GLY A 136 8.19 -8.61 7.08
N VAL A 137 7.86 -7.40 7.41
CA VAL A 137 7.93 -6.84 8.75
C VAL A 137 6.53 -6.44 9.24
N LEU A 138 6.20 -6.83 10.47
CA LEU A 138 5.06 -6.35 11.20
C LEU A 138 5.54 -5.43 12.33
N MET A 139 5.03 -4.22 12.38
CA MET A 139 5.16 -3.29 13.51
C MET A 139 3.81 -3.17 14.19
N MET A 140 3.80 -3.28 15.51
CA MET A 140 2.64 -3.10 16.38
C MET A 140 2.90 -1.96 17.36
N HIS A 141 1.88 -1.16 17.64
CA HIS A 141 1.88 -0.19 18.73
C HIS A 141 0.58 -0.33 19.51
N VAL A 142 0.69 -0.64 20.82
CA VAL A 142 -0.47 -0.88 21.67
C VAL A 142 -1.11 0.45 22.07
N ILE A 143 -2.41 0.59 21.81
CA ILE A 143 -3.19 1.80 22.07
C ILE A 143 -4.02 1.66 23.35
N ASP A 144 -4.54 0.44 23.63
CA ASP A 144 -5.39 0.18 24.79
C ASP A 144 -5.37 -1.31 25.13
N GLY A 145 -5.27 -1.61 26.42
CA GLY A 145 -5.30 -2.96 26.97
C GLY A 145 -3.95 -3.67 27.00
N SER A 146 -4.02 -4.97 27.26
CA SER A 146 -2.84 -5.84 27.37
C SER A 146 -3.12 -7.24 26.85
N ALA A 147 -2.09 -7.89 26.31
CA ALA A 147 -2.19 -9.23 25.73
C ALA A 147 -0.85 -9.97 25.78
N HIS A 148 -0.90 -11.30 25.78
CA HIS A 148 0.25 -12.14 25.46
C HIS A 148 0.42 -12.28 23.97
N PHE A 149 1.64 -12.08 23.50
CA PHE A 149 2.05 -12.24 22.10
C PHE A 149 3.12 -13.32 22.00
N LEU A 150 2.87 -14.33 21.19
CA LEU A 150 3.83 -15.40 20.88
C LEU A 150 4.61 -15.02 19.62
N TYR A 151 5.94 -15.12 19.66
CA TYR A 151 6.83 -15.01 18.52
C TYR A 151 7.80 -16.18 18.49
N GLY A 152 7.61 -17.11 17.56
CA GLY A 152 8.31 -18.37 17.54
C GLY A 152 8.05 -19.18 18.82
N LYS A 153 9.02 -19.18 19.74
CA LYS A 153 8.91 -19.85 21.06
C LYS A 153 8.92 -18.86 22.24
N GLN A 154 8.98 -17.58 21.97
CA GLN A 154 9.01 -16.54 22.99
C GLN A 154 7.62 -15.98 23.20
N GLU A 155 7.20 -15.93 24.46
CA GLU A 155 5.98 -15.25 24.86
C GLU A 155 6.34 -13.88 25.45
N LEU A 156 5.70 -12.84 24.94
CA LEU A 156 5.90 -11.45 25.32
C LEU A 156 4.59 -10.92 25.90
N LEU A 157 4.67 -10.19 27.00
CA LEU A 157 3.55 -9.38 27.48
C LEU A 157 3.62 -8.03 26.77
N LEU A 158 2.52 -7.62 26.16
CA LEU A 158 2.35 -6.30 25.54
C LEU A 158 1.33 -5.50 26.35
N GLU A 159 1.68 -4.28 26.70
CA GLU A 159 0.86 -3.37 27.48
C GLU A 159 0.67 -2.04 26.72
N GLU A 160 -0.28 -1.23 27.15
CA GLU A 160 -0.54 0.09 26.55
C GLU A 160 0.72 0.94 26.47
N GLY A 161 0.99 1.50 25.27
CA GLY A 161 2.17 2.28 24.95
C GLY A 161 3.35 1.48 24.40
N ASP A 162 3.34 0.14 24.54
CA ASP A 162 4.40 -0.70 23.98
C ASP A 162 4.42 -0.69 22.45
N SER A 163 5.61 -0.84 21.91
CA SER A 163 5.83 -1.04 20.47
C SER A 163 6.68 -2.28 20.24
N LEU A 164 6.25 -3.11 19.30
CA LEU A 164 6.93 -4.33 18.89
C LEU A 164 7.12 -4.32 17.37
N SER A 165 8.32 -4.70 16.92
CA SER A 165 8.58 -4.97 15.51
C SER A 165 9.14 -6.36 15.35
N VAL A 166 8.57 -7.16 14.45
CA VAL A 166 8.98 -8.54 14.19
C VAL A 166 9.07 -8.83 12.70
N ASP A 167 9.97 -9.73 12.35
CA ASP A 167 9.98 -10.40 11.06
C ASP A 167 8.86 -11.44 11.04
N THR A 168 8.00 -11.42 10.03
CA THR A 168 6.82 -12.28 9.97
C THR A 168 7.10 -13.71 9.50
N GLU A 169 8.34 -14.05 9.17
CA GLU A 169 8.73 -15.41 8.75
C GLU A 169 8.60 -16.44 9.88
N LEU A 170 8.66 -16.01 11.14
CA LEU A 170 8.36 -16.88 12.28
C LEU A 170 6.88 -16.81 12.63
N THR A 171 6.36 -17.94 13.13
CA THR A 171 4.99 -18.04 13.64
C THR A 171 4.78 -17.02 14.76
N HIS A 172 3.70 -16.24 14.67
CA HIS A 172 3.34 -15.26 15.66
C HIS A 172 1.83 -15.22 15.87
N ALA A 173 1.41 -14.89 17.09
CA ALA A 173 0.00 -14.86 17.48
C ALA A 173 -0.22 -13.99 18.72
N ILE A 174 -1.41 -13.38 18.84
CA ILE A 174 -1.94 -12.94 20.14
C ILE A 174 -2.52 -14.18 20.81
N THR A 175 -1.87 -14.71 21.83
CA THR A 175 -2.28 -15.97 22.49
C THR A 175 -3.34 -15.77 23.56
N LYS A 176 -3.36 -14.59 24.20
CA LYS A 176 -4.36 -14.29 25.24
C LYS A 176 -4.54 -12.77 25.38
N VAL A 177 -5.76 -12.32 25.36
CA VAL A 177 -6.12 -10.94 25.73
C VAL A 177 -6.43 -10.91 27.23
N LEU A 178 -5.79 -10.00 27.97
CA LEU A 178 -5.86 -9.92 29.44
C LEU A 178 -6.86 -8.87 29.94
N THR A 179 -7.25 -7.94 29.08
CA THR A 179 -8.18 -6.85 29.35
C THR A 179 -9.49 -7.05 28.58
N PRO A 180 -10.57 -6.28 28.84
CA PRO A 180 -11.83 -6.42 28.13
C PRO A 180 -11.70 -6.28 26.61
N LYS A 181 -10.69 -5.57 26.12
CA LYS A 181 -10.29 -5.46 24.72
C LYS A 181 -8.79 -5.21 24.63
N PHE A 182 -8.19 -5.53 23.49
CA PHE A 182 -6.82 -5.20 23.14
C PHE A 182 -6.84 -4.46 21.80
N VAL A 183 -6.38 -3.22 21.80
CA VAL A 183 -6.40 -2.34 20.61
C VAL A 183 -4.97 -1.95 20.28
N PHE A 184 -4.60 -2.14 19.03
CA PHE A 184 -3.25 -1.78 18.55
C PHE A 184 -3.27 -1.31 17.10
N LEU A 185 -2.32 -0.46 16.77
CA LEU A 185 -1.96 -0.16 15.39
C LEU A 185 -1.07 -1.29 14.86
N ALA A 186 -1.45 -1.90 13.77
CA ALA A 186 -0.63 -2.86 13.02
C ALA A 186 -0.20 -2.24 11.70
N VAL A 187 1.11 -2.23 11.44
CA VAL A 187 1.69 -1.80 10.17
C VAL A 187 2.47 -2.96 9.59
N GLN A 188 2.08 -3.41 8.41
CA GLN A 188 2.75 -4.48 7.69
C GLN A 188 3.40 -3.94 6.42
N ALA A 189 4.66 -4.30 6.22
CA ALA A 189 5.42 -3.98 5.02
C ALA A 189 6.04 -5.26 4.46
N GLU A 190 5.78 -5.53 3.18
CA GLU A 190 6.28 -6.71 2.49
C GLU A 190 6.88 -6.32 1.15
N ALA A 191 8.09 -6.82 0.85
CA ALA A 191 8.68 -6.70 -0.46
C ALA A 191 7.99 -7.68 -1.43
N ARG A 192 7.53 -7.18 -2.58
CA ARG A 192 7.03 -8.04 -3.66
C ARG A 192 8.22 -8.50 -4.51
N ARG A 193 8.32 -9.79 -4.71
CA ARG A 193 9.27 -10.42 -5.64
C ARG A 193 8.71 -10.46 -7.05
#